data_77c4aa4024f355353bede2c2d07bbd20
#
_entry.id   77c4aa4024f355353bede2c2d07bbd20
#
_cell.length_a   1.000
_cell.length_b   1.000
_cell.length_c   1.000
_cell.angle_alpha   90.00
_cell.angle_beta   90.00
_cell.angle_gamma   90.00
#
_symmetry.space_group_name_H-M   'P 1'
#
loop_
_entity.id
_entity.type
_entity.pdbx_description
1 polymer ?
#
loop_
_entity_poly.entity_id
_entity_poly.type
_entity_poly.pdbx_seq_one_letter_code
_entity_poly.pdbx_strand_id
1 'polypeptide(L)'
;MNISLQEIVFYIGGACIIACSILAVTTGKILRAATYLLFVLLGTGAIYGILGYTFLSAVQLMVYAGGIVVLYVFSILLTQSDKNMKYKINRAKLISVLLTIVIGAALVL
;
A
#
# COMPACT_ATOMS: atom_id res chain seq x y z
N MET A 1 -11.69 -14.01 -25.96
CA MET A 1 -11.31 -13.91 -24.55
C MET A 1 -12.43 -13.29 -23.75
N ASN A 2 -13.10 -14.12 -22.98
CA ASN A 2 -14.16 -13.63 -22.11
C ASN A 2 -13.54 -13.21 -20.77
N ILE A 3 -13.12 -11.96 -20.72
CA ILE A 3 -12.63 -11.39 -19.46
C ILE A 3 -13.87 -10.95 -18.68
N SER A 4 -14.10 -11.57 -17.54
CA SER A 4 -15.21 -11.20 -16.69
C SER A 4 -14.99 -9.80 -16.10
N LEU A 5 -16.08 -9.11 -15.82
CA LEU A 5 -16.01 -7.80 -15.19
C LEU A 5 -15.20 -7.85 -13.89
N GLN A 6 -15.33 -8.97 -13.17
CA GLN A 6 -14.59 -9.22 -11.94
C GLN A 6 -13.07 -9.23 -12.15
N GLU A 7 -12.60 -9.84 -13.25
CA GLU A 7 -11.18 -9.85 -13.56
C GLU A 7 -10.66 -8.46 -13.91
N ILE A 8 -11.43 -7.69 -14.67
CA ILE A 8 -11.08 -6.32 -15.02
C ILE A 8 -10.91 -5.47 -13.76
N VAL A 9 -11.87 -5.55 -12.85
CA VAL A 9 -11.83 -4.81 -11.59
C VAL A 9 -10.63 -5.26 -10.75
N PHE A 10 -10.33 -6.55 -10.75
CA PHE A 10 -9.18 -7.10 -10.04
C PHE A 10 -7.86 -6.50 -10.57
N TYR A 11 -7.68 -6.46 -11.89
CA TYR A 11 -6.46 -5.90 -12.48
C TYR A 11 -6.34 -4.41 -12.23
N ILE A 12 -7.44 -3.66 -12.34
CA ILE A 12 -7.45 -2.22 -12.05
C ILE A 12 -7.11 -1.98 -10.59
N GLY A 13 -7.71 -2.73 -9.67
CA GLY A 13 -7.41 -2.63 -8.25
C GLY A 13 -5.97 -2.94 -7.93
N GLY A 14 -5.42 -4.00 -8.54
CA GLY A 14 -4.02 -4.36 -8.38
C GLY A 14 -3.08 -3.27 -8.86
N ALA A 15 -3.37 -2.67 -10.01
CA ALA A 15 -2.58 -1.57 -10.55
C ALA A 15 -2.61 -0.36 -9.61
N CYS A 16 -3.79 -0.02 -9.07
CA CYS A 16 -3.93 1.06 -8.11
C CYS A 16 -3.14 0.80 -6.84
N ILE A 17 -3.17 -0.43 -6.33
CA ILE A 17 -2.41 -0.81 -5.14
C ILE A 17 -0.92 -0.65 -5.39
N ILE A 18 -0.42 -1.12 -6.52
CA ILE A 18 0.99 -1.01 -6.89
C ILE A 18 1.39 0.47 -6.99
N ALA A 19 0.59 1.28 -7.66
CA ALA A 19 0.86 2.71 -7.82
C ALA A 19 0.90 3.41 -6.46
N CYS A 20 -0.08 3.15 -5.60
CA CYS A 20 -0.13 3.75 -4.26
C CYS A 20 1.03 3.27 -3.38
N SER A 21 1.44 2.00 -3.51
CA SER A 21 2.60 1.46 -2.79
C SER A 21 3.88 2.19 -3.18
N ILE A 22 4.08 2.39 -4.47
CA ILE A 22 5.26 3.12 -4.97
C ILE A 22 5.24 4.55 -4.45
N LEU A 23 4.09 5.22 -4.50
CA LEU A 23 3.95 6.58 -3.98
C LEU A 23 4.20 6.64 -2.48
N ALA A 24 3.76 5.62 -1.75
CA ALA A 24 3.96 5.57 -0.30
C ALA A 24 5.43 5.54 0.09
N VAL A 25 6.25 4.80 -0.65
CA VAL A 25 7.67 4.67 -0.33
C VAL A 25 8.52 5.78 -0.94
N THR A 26 8.04 6.46 -1.97
CA THR A 26 8.81 7.52 -2.66
C THR A 26 8.50 8.92 -2.15
N THR A 27 7.39 9.11 -1.44
CA THR A 27 7.05 10.43 -0.92
C THR A 27 7.93 10.79 0.28
N GLY A 28 8.34 12.06 0.35
CA GLY A 28 9.17 12.55 1.43
C GLY A 28 8.40 12.96 2.68
N LYS A 29 7.08 13.02 2.61
CA LYS A 29 6.24 13.42 3.74
C LYS A 29 5.63 12.18 4.39
N ILE A 30 5.89 11.99 5.67
CA ILE A 30 5.44 10.82 6.41
C ILE A 30 3.91 10.71 6.42
N LEU A 31 3.23 11.83 6.63
CA LEU A 31 1.77 11.84 6.69
C LEU A 31 1.16 11.46 5.33
N ARG A 32 1.74 11.95 4.24
CA ARG A 32 1.29 11.59 2.91
C ARG A 32 1.55 10.11 2.61
N ALA A 33 2.70 9.61 3.05
CA ALA A 33 3.02 8.17 2.93
C ALA A 33 2.00 7.32 3.67
N ALA A 34 1.61 7.72 4.87
CA ALA A 34 0.60 7.01 5.65
C ALA A 34 -0.77 7.00 4.94
N THR A 35 -1.13 8.09 4.28
CA THR A 35 -2.36 8.18 3.49
C THR A 35 -2.33 7.21 2.31
N TYR A 36 -1.20 7.15 1.61
CA TYR A 36 -1.06 6.19 0.50
C TYR A 36 -1.11 4.75 0.99
N LEU A 37 -0.51 4.47 2.16
CA LEU A 37 -0.60 3.15 2.77
C LEU A 37 -2.05 2.80 3.10
N LEU A 38 -2.82 3.76 3.60
CA LEU A 38 -4.24 3.56 3.86
C LEU A 38 -4.98 3.14 2.59
N PHE A 39 -4.73 3.83 1.48
CA PHE A 39 -5.35 3.46 0.21
C PHE A 39 -4.94 2.06 -0.25
N VAL A 40 -3.69 1.68 -0.06
CA VAL A 40 -3.22 0.32 -0.38
C VAL A 40 -4.00 -0.72 0.43
N LEU A 41 -4.17 -0.49 1.71
CA LEU A 41 -4.87 -1.43 2.59
C LEU A 41 -6.37 -1.50 2.27
N LEU A 42 -6.99 -0.37 1.94
CA LEU A 42 -8.38 -0.35 1.48
C LEU A 42 -8.54 -1.11 0.17
N GLY A 43 -7.63 -0.90 -0.77
CA GLY A 43 -7.64 -1.62 -2.04
C GLY A 43 -7.47 -3.11 -1.87
N THR A 44 -6.59 -3.53 -0.95
CA THR A 44 -6.39 -4.93 -0.63
C THR A 44 -7.68 -5.55 -0.07
N GLY A 45 -8.36 -4.85 0.82
CA GLY A 45 -9.64 -5.28 1.34
C GLY A 45 -10.69 -5.44 0.26
N ALA A 46 -10.75 -4.49 -0.68
CA ALA A 46 -11.67 -4.56 -1.80
C ALA A 46 -11.39 -5.78 -2.68
N ILE A 47 -10.12 -6.09 -2.93
CA ILE A 47 -9.73 -7.27 -3.71
C ILE A 47 -10.16 -8.55 -3.01
N TYR A 48 -9.99 -8.63 -1.70
CA TYR A 48 -10.47 -9.79 -0.94
C TYR A 48 -11.98 -9.98 -1.09
N GLY A 49 -12.73 -8.87 -1.07
CA GLY A 49 -14.17 -8.92 -1.28
C GLY A 49 -14.55 -9.45 -2.66
N ILE A 50 -13.81 -9.01 -3.69
CA ILE A 50 -14.04 -9.46 -5.07
C ILE A 50 -13.76 -10.95 -5.21
N LEU A 51 -12.71 -11.45 -4.53
CA LEU A 51 -12.35 -12.86 -4.58
C LEU A 51 -13.31 -13.76 -3.79
N GLY A 52 -14.28 -13.20 -3.11
CA GLY A 52 -15.26 -13.96 -2.35
C GLY A 52 -14.90 -14.19 -0.89
N TYR A 53 -13.78 -13.64 -0.44
CA TYR A 53 -13.35 -13.74 0.95
C TYR A 53 -13.97 -12.62 1.77
N THR A 54 -15.28 -12.69 1.98
CA THR A 54 -16.03 -11.61 2.64
C THR A 54 -15.55 -11.39 4.07
N PHE A 55 -15.32 -12.46 4.81
CA PHE A 55 -14.85 -12.35 6.19
C PHE A 55 -13.45 -11.74 6.24
N LEU A 56 -12.55 -12.20 5.36
CA LEU A 56 -11.19 -11.68 5.30
C LEU A 56 -11.18 -10.20 4.88
N SER A 57 -12.06 -9.83 3.95
CA SER A 57 -12.23 -8.44 3.53
C SER A 57 -12.65 -7.57 4.71
N ALA A 58 -13.63 -8.01 5.49
CA ALA A 58 -14.11 -7.29 6.65
C ALA A 58 -13.01 -7.13 7.70
N VAL A 59 -12.26 -8.20 7.98
CA VAL A 59 -11.14 -8.15 8.93
C VAL A 59 -10.06 -7.19 8.44
N GLN A 60 -9.73 -7.24 7.15
CA GLN A 60 -8.74 -6.34 6.55
C GLN A 60 -9.13 -4.88 6.74
N LEU A 61 -10.39 -4.53 6.44
CA LEU A 61 -10.86 -3.16 6.57
C LEU A 61 -10.95 -2.71 8.03
N MET A 62 -11.40 -3.58 8.91
CA MET A 62 -11.55 -3.22 10.32
C MET A 62 -10.23 -3.15 11.05
N VAL A 63 -9.37 -4.15 10.86
CA VAL A 63 -8.12 -4.26 11.62
C VAL A 63 -7.02 -3.43 11.01
N TYR A 64 -6.77 -3.58 9.72
CA TYR A 64 -5.64 -2.90 9.10
C TYR A 64 -5.95 -1.45 8.77
N ALA A 65 -7.02 -1.19 8.05
CA ALA A 65 -7.37 0.18 7.66
C ALA A 65 -7.97 0.98 8.82
N GLY A 66 -8.78 0.33 9.65
CA GLY A 66 -9.44 1.00 10.76
C GLY A 66 -8.60 1.07 12.03
N GLY A 67 -7.83 0.03 12.33
CA GLY A 67 -7.06 -0.06 13.57
C GLY A 67 -5.61 0.34 13.42
N ILE A 68 -4.86 -0.44 12.66
CA ILE A 68 -3.39 -0.28 12.58
C ILE A 68 -3.01 1.03 11.93
N VAL A 69 -3.64 1.38 10.81
CA VAL A 69 -3.32 2.64 10.10
C VAL A 69 -3.72 3.85 10.93
N VAL A 70 -4.83 3.79 11.63
CA VAL A 70 -5.27 4.91 12.51
C VAL A 70 -4.26 5.11 13.63
N LEU A 71 -3.82 4.04 14.28
CA LEU A 71 -2.79 4.12 15.31
C LEU A 71 -1.47 4.62 14.74
N TYR A 72 -1.12 4.18 13.56
CA TYR A 72 0.10 4.59 12.87
C TYR A 72 0.08 6.10 12.57
N VAL A 73 -1.01 6.58 11.98
CA VAL A 73 -1.17 8.00 11.67
C VAL A 73 -1.17 8.84 12.94
N PHE A 74 -1.86 8.38 13.98
CA PHE A 74 -1.91 9.08 15.26
C PHE A 74 -0.52 9.17 15.89
N SER A 75 0.23 8.07 15.85
CA SER A 75 1.61 8.05 16.32
C SER A 75 2.50 9.05 15.58
N ILE A 76 2.35 9.11 14.26
CA ILE A 76 3.09 10.07 13.43
C ILE A 76 2.75 11.50 13.83
N LEU A 77 1.47 11.80 14.01
CA LEU A 77 1.03 13.14 14.38
C LEU A 77 1.57 13.57 15.74
N LEU A 78 1.67 12.65 16.69
CA LEU A 78 2.18 12.94 18.02
C LEU A 78 3.70 13.12 18.04
N THR A 79 4.42 12.40 17.17
CA THR A 79 5.87 12.41 17.17
C THR A 79 6.47 13.28 16.08
N GLN A 80 5.63 13.85 15.23
CA GLN A 80 6.09 14.62 14.08
C GLN A 80 6.78 15.88 14.54
N SER A 81 8.09 15.95 14.36
CA SER A 81 8.81 17.20 14.33
C SER A 81 8.70 17.79 12.93
N ASP A 82 8.62 19.12 12.84
CA ASP A 82 8.39 19.87 11.60
C ASP A 82 9.51 19.75 10.56
N LYS A 83 10.23 18.65 10.55
CA LYS A 83 11.33 18.48 9.61
C LYS A 83 10.82 17.78 8.35
N ASN A 84 10.71 18.55 7.29
CA ASN A 84 10.55 18.00 5.96
C ASN A 84 11.78 17.17 5.62
N MET A 85 11.64 15.85 5.72
CA MET A 85 12.71 14.96 5.27
C MET A 85 12.73 14.96 3.76
N LYS A 86 13.69 15.69 3.19
CA LYS A 86 13.95 15.59 1.77
C LYS A 86 14.68 14.29 1.51
N TYR A 87 13.99 13.33 0.92
CA TYR A 87 14.64 12.12 0.47
C TYR A 87 15.46 12.41 -0.77
N LYS A 88 16.77 12.42 -0.61
CA LYS A 88 17.65 12.32 -1.76
C LYS A 88 17.69 10.84 -2.16
N ILE A 89 17.34 10.57 -3.40
CA ILE A 89 17.45 9.23 -3.94
C ILE A 89 18.92 8.90 -4.10
N ASN A 90 19.48 8.16 -3.14
CA ASN A 90 20.84 7.66 -3.23
C ASN A 90 20.85 6.34 -4.00
N ARG A 91 22.00 5.99 -4.57
CA ARG A 91 22.17 4.71 -5.27
C ARG A 91 21.81 3.53 -4.37
N ALA A 92 22.18 3.61 -3.08
CA ALA A 92 21.84 2.56 -2.12
C ALA A 92 20.33 2.36 -2.00
N LYS A 93 19.57 3.45 -2.01
CA LYS A 93 18.10 3.39 -1.93
C LYS A 93 17.50 2.79 -3.19
N LEU A 94 18.03 3.16 -4.35
CA LEU A 94 17.60 2.59 -5.62
C LEU A 94 17.88 1.08 -5.67
N ILE A 95 19.05 0.64 -5.22
CA ILE A 95 19.41 -0.77 -5.14
C ILE A 95 18.45 -1.51 -4.21
N SER A 96 18.12 -0.92 -3.05
CA SER A 96 17.18 -1.53 -2.10
C SER A 96 15.79 -1.71 -2.72
N VAL A 97 15.31 -0.73 -3.47
CA VAL A 97 14.02 -0.82 -4.15
C VAL A 97 14.04 -1.92 -5.19
N LEU A 98 15.10 -1.99 -5.99
CA LEU A 98 15.24 -3.03 -7.01
C LEU A 98 15.29 -4.42 -6.40
N LEU A 99 16.04 -4.59 -5.30
CA LEU A 99 16.10 -5.86 -4.58
C LEU A 99 14.75 -6.26 -4.04
N THR A 100 14.02 -5.32 -3.48
CA THR A 100 12.66 -5.56 -2.96
C THR A 100 11.73 -6.03 -4.07
N ILE A 101 11.78 -5.38 -5.22
CA ILE A 101 10.95 -5.76 -6.37
C ILE A 101 11.32 -7.16 -6.85
N VAL A 102 12.61 -7.46 -6.96
CA VAL A 102 13.08 -8.79 -7.40
C VAL A 102 12.65 -9.88 -6.43
N ILE A 103 12.83 -9.65 -5.13
CA ILE A 103 12.44 -10.62 -4.12
C ILE A 103 10.93 -10.82 -4.12
N GLY A 104 10.16 -9.74 -4.22
CA GLY A 104 8.71 -9.82 -4.30
C GLY A 104 8.23 -10.60 -5.51
N ALA A 105 8.83 -10.35 -6.68
CA ALA A 105 8.51 -11.07 -7.90
C ALA A 105 8.84 -12.56 -7.78
N ALA A 106 9.99 -12.89 -7.17
CA ALA A 106 10.39 -14.27 -6.96
C ALA A 106 9.42 -15.02 -6.03
N LEU A 107 8.94 -14.35 -5.00
CA LEU A 107 7.98 -14.94 -4.06
C LEU A 107 6.61 -15.16 -4.70
N VAL A 108 6.20 -14.26 -5.62
CA VAL A 108 4.91 -14.39 -6.31
C VAL A 108 4.96 -15.49 -7.37
N LEU A 109 6.09 -15.65 -8.05
CA LEU A 109 6.27 -16.70 -9.04
C LEU A 109 6.70 -18.01 -8.38
#